data_10b3d07476133a3194a996cbbb616f70
#
_entry.id   10b3d07476133a3194a996cbbb616f70
#
_cell.length_a   1.000
_cell.length_b   1.000
_cell.length_c   1.000
_cell.angle_alpha   90.00
_cell.angle_beta   90.00
_cell.angle_gamma   90.00
#
_symmetry.space_group_name_H-M   'P 1'
#
loop_
_entity.id
_entity.type
_entity.pdbx_description
1 polymer ?
#
loop_
_entity_poly.entity_id
_entity_poly.type
_entity_poly.pdbx_seq_one_letter_code
_entity_poly.pdbx_strand_id
1 'polypeptide(L)'
;MLPWDDISAQQQTQIASATARPLPRSIAPNANATPCIAFPETTPVLSQLMTLAAKQGWRILTTGQGSKLSWGGLAKGIDLVISTARLNKVVEHAIGDFTVTVEAGVKFADLQQQLAAHNQFLAIDPAYRDQATLGGSVATADAGSLRQRYGGLRDMLIGVQFVRHDGEVAKAGGRVVKNVAGYDLMKLVTGAYGS
;
A
#
# COMPACT_ATOMS: atom_id res chain seq x y z
N MET A 1 7.03 22.55 -8.98
CA MET A 1 5.75 21.84 -8.99
C MET A 1 4.97 22.37 -10.16
N LEU A 2 4.53 21.52 -11.10
CA LEU A 2 3.62 21.93 -12.14
C LEU A 2 2.23 22.06 -11.53
N PRO A 3 1.53 23.19 -11.66
CA PRO A 3 0.11 23.27 -11.34
C PRO A 3 -0.67 22.18 -12.07
N TRP A 4 -1.81 21.77 -11.55
CA TRP A 4 -2.67 20.77 -12.20
C TRP A 4 -2.98 21.14 -13.66
N ASP A 5 -3.10 22.43 -13.93
CA ASP A 5 -3.41 22.98 -15.25
C ASP A 5 -2.26 22.87 -16.26
N ASP A 6 -1.01 22.67 -15.80
CA ASP A 6 0.18 22.47 -16.65
C ASP A 6 0.39 21.02 -17.05
N ILE A 7 -0.42 20.09 -16.52
CA ILE A 7 -0.39 18.68 -16.88
C ILE A 7 -1.21 18.50 -18.17
N SER A 8 -0.65 17.80 -19.16
CA SER A 8 -1.36 17.57 -20.42
C SER A 8 -2.71 16.89 -20.19
N ALA A 9 -3.69 17.15 -21.05
CA ALA A 9 -5.03 16.56 -20.96
C ALA A 9 -5.00 15.01 -20.89
N GLN A 10 -4.01 14.38 -21.54
CA GLN A 10 -3.82 12.93 -21.51
C GLN A 10 -3.32 12.44 -20.14
N GLN A 11 -2.43 13.20 -19.51
CA GLN A 11 -1.94 12.94 -18.15
C GLN A 11 -3.03 13.19 -17.12
N GLN A 12 -3.81 14.26 -17.27
CA GLN A 12 -4.97 14.55 -16.44
C GLN A 12 -6.00 13.41 -16.51
N THR A 13 -6.25 12.84 -17.68
CA THR A 13 -7.15 11.70 -17.86
C THR A 13 -6.62 10.45 -17.14
N GLN A 14 -5.32 10.18 -17.19
CA GLN A 14 -4.73 9.06 -16.47
C GLN A 14 -4.83 9.22 -14.94
N ILE A 15 -4.64 10.43 -14.42
CA ILE A 15 -4.78 10.74 -13.00
C ILE A 15 -6.27 10.79 -12.60
N ALA A 16 -7.14 11.33 -13.45
CA ALA A 16 -8.59 11.39 -13.21
C ALA A 16 -9.21 9.98 -13.15
N SER A 17 -8.72 9.01 -13.93
CA SER A 17 -9.15 7.60 -13.82
C SER A 17 -8.86 6.99 -12.44
N ALA A 18 -7.93 7.58 -11.69
CA ALA A 18 -7.58 7.22 -10.32
C ALA A 18 -8.34 8.05 -9.25
N THR A 19 -9.32 8.86 -9.65
CA THR A 19 -10.14 9.70 -8.75
C THR A 19 -9.29 10.58 -7.82
N ALA A 20 -8.55 11.52 -8.38
CA ALA A 20 -7.74 12.47 -7.61
C ALA A 20 -8.60 13.44 -6.78
N ARG A 21 -8.19 13.74 -5.56
CA ARG A 21 -8.81 14.74 -4.67
C ARG A 21 -7.75 15.66 -4.07
N PRO A 22 -8.04 16.94 -3.81
CA PRO A 22 -7.15 17.83 -3.07
C PRO A 22 -6.84 17.28 -1.68
N LEU A 23 -5.60 17.39 -1.22
CA LEU A 23 -5.21 17.00 0.14
C LEU A 23 -5.59 18.06 1.17
N PRO A 24 -5.88 17.65 2.43
CA PRO A 24 -5.98 18.58 3.55
C PRO A 24 -4.68 19.38 3.71
N ARG A 25 -4.78 20.67 4.03
CA ARG A 25 -3.62 21.57 4.24
C ARG A 25 -2.61 21.09 5.28
N SER A 26 -3.02 20.24 6.21
CA SER A 26 -2.16 19.65 7.25
C SER A 26 -1.06 18.74 6.70
N ILE A 27 -1.20 18.23 5.47
CA ILE A 27 -0.23 17.34 4.82
C ILE A 27 0.57 18.10 3.73
N ALA A 28 0.14 19.32 3.37
CA ALA A 28 0.76 20.16 2.34
C ALA A 28 1.52 21.33 2.98
N PRO A 29 2.83 21.21 3.22
CA PRO A 29 3.58 22.26 3.93
C PRO A 29 3.92 23.49 3.08
N ASN A 30 3.66 23.53 1.79
CA ASN A 30 3.95 24.67 0.92
C ASN A 30 2.66 25.36 0.47
N ALA A 31 2.55 26.63 0.82
CA ALA A 31 1.38 27.49 0.64
C ALA A 31 0.91 27.69 -0.81
N ASN A 32 1.69 27.30 -1.80
CA ASN A 32 1.45 27.62 -3.22
C ASN A 32 1.08 26.43 -4.12
N ALA A 33 0.98 25.22 -3.58
CA ALA A 33 0.59 24.08 -4.36
C ALA A 33 -0.19 23.07 -3.50
N THR A 34 -1.37 22.72 -3.94
CA THR A 34 -2.20 21.69 -3.29
C THR A 34 -1.77 20.34 -3.86
N PRO A 35 -1.09 19.48 -3.08
CA PRO A 35 -0.76 18.15 -3.56
C PRO A 35 -2.04 17.39 -3.87
N CYS A 36 -2.03 16.59 -4.93
CA CYS A 36 -3.15 15.74 -5.29
C CYS A 36 -3.06 14.41 -4.57
N ILE A 37 -4.21 13.83 -4.24
CA ILE A 37 -4.32 12.43 -3.81
C ILE A 37 -5.00 11.62 -4.90
N ALA A 38 -4.36 10.53 -5.32
CA ALA A 38 -4.90 9.58 -6.29
C ALA A 38 -5.27 8.26 -5.60
N PHE A 39 -6.37 7.66 -6.06
CA PHE A 39 -6.90 6.39 -5.56
C PHE A 39 -6.99 5.37 -6.71
N PRO A 40 -5.90 4.72 -7.10
CA PRO A 40 -5.94 3.69 -8.13
C PRO A 40 -6.83 2.52 -7.69
N GLU A 41 -7.64 2.01 -8.63
CA GLU A 41 -8.56 0.89 -8.39
C GLU A 41 -8.01 -0.44 -8.91
N THR A 42 -6.91 -0.38 -9.67
CA THR A 42 -6.25 -1.55 -10.23
C THR A 42 -4.74 -1.39 -10.27
N THR A 43 -4.02 -2.51 -10.26
CA THR A 43 -2.55 -2.51 -10.41
C THR A 43 -2.06 -1.83 -11.69
N PRO A 44 -2.69 -2.01 -12.88
CA PRO A 44 -2.29 -1.28 -14.08
C PRO A 44 -2.39 0.24 -13.94
N VAL A 45 -3.46 0.77 -13.32
CA VAL A 45 -3.62 2.21 -13.07
C VAL A 45 -2.54 2.71 -12.10
N LEU A 46 -2.23 1.94 -11.05
CA LEU A 46 -1.14 2.27 -10.13
C LEU A 46 0.22 2.31 -10.87
N SER A 47 0.50 1.32 -11.72
CA SER A 47 1.70 1.26 -12.55
C SER A 47 1.84 2.49 -13.46
N GLN A 48 0.78 2.88 -14.14
CA GLN A 48 0.76 4.08 -14.99
C GLN A 48 1.03 5.37 -14.20
N LEU A 49 0.42 5.51 -13.02
CA LEU A 49 0.66 6.64 -12.11
C LEU A 49 2.13 6.72 -11.66
N MET A 50 2.71 5.59 -11.27
CA MET A 50 4.11 5.52 -10.88
C MET A 50 5.04 5.88 -12.04
N THR A 51 4.78 5.34 -13.24
CA THR A 51 5.53 5.68 -14.47
C THR A 51 5.46 7.18 -14.77
N LEU A 52 4.28 7.76 -14.67
CA LEU A 52 4.09 9.20 -14.89
C LEU A 52 4.86 10.02 -13.86
N ALA A 53 4.72 9.67 -12.58
CA ALA A 53 5.39 10.38 -11.49
C ALA A 53 6.91 10.31 -11.61
N ALA A 54 7.45 9.15 -12.00
CA ALA A 54 8.88 9.00 -12.28
C ALA A 54 9.37 9.92 -13.42
N LYS A 55 8.62 9.96 -14.54
CA LYS A 55 8.94 10.86 -15.68
C LYS A 55 8.91 12.33 -15.31
N GLN A 56 8.04 12.73 -14.39
CA GLN A 56 7.90 14.11 -13.92
C GLN A 56 8.82 14.45 -12.74
N GLY A 57 9.52 13.48 -12.18
CA GLY A 57 10.35 13.65 -10.99
C GLY A 57 9.54 14.00 -9.73
N TRP A 58 8.29 13.55 -9.63
CA TRP A 58 7.43 13.84 -8.49
C TRP A 58 7.84 13.04 -7.25
N ARG A 59 7.77 13.71 -6.11
CA ARG A 59 7.92 13.07 -4.80
C ARG A 59 6.59 12.48 -4.37
N ILE A 60 6.56 11.18 -4.21
CA ILE A 60 5.34 10.43 -3.90
C ILE A 60 5.30 10.09 -2.42
N LEU A 61 4.12 10.20 -1.82
CA LEU A 61 3.78 9.61 -0.54
C LEU A 61 2.76 8.50 -0.77
N THR A 62 3.13 7.27 -0.45
CA THR A 62 2.19 6.14 -0.51
C THR A 62 1.45 5.97 0.81
N THR A 63 0.18 5.63 0.75
CA THR A 63 -0.65 5.43 1.95
C THR A 63 -1.77 4.40 1.70
N GLY A 64 -2.29 3.81 2.78
CA GLY A 64 -3.58 3.14 2.78
C GLY A 64 -4.70 4.12 3.17
N GLN A 65 -5.26 3.95 4.37
CA GLN A 65 -6.24 4.88 4.96
C GLN A 65 -5.59 6.07 5.70
N GLY A 66 -4.28 6.17 5.71
CA GLY A 66 -3.57 7.29 6.34
C GLY A 66 -3.38 7.21 7.85
N SER A 67 -3.74 6.10 8.49
CA SER A 67 -3.72 5.97 9.96
C SER A 67 -2.32 6.11 10.60
N LYS A 68 -1.25 5.90 9.82
CA LYS A 68 0.15 5.85 10.33
C LYS A 68 1.06 6.87 9.64
N LEU A 69 0.50 7.90 8.99
CA LEU A 69 1.29 8.90 8.25
C LEU A 69 2.25 9.72 9.14
N SER A 70 2.01 9.78 10.44
CA SER A 70 2.89 10.44 11.42
C SER A 70 4.02 9.54 11.94
N TRP A 71 4.02 8.26 11.61
CA TRP A 71 5.09 7.35 12.02
C TRP A 71 6.36 7.61 11.21
N GLY A 72 7.52 7.57 11.86
CA GLY A 72 8.81 7.80 11.22
C GLY A 72 9.11 9.23 10.81
N GLY A 73 8.25 10.18 11.13
CA GLY A 73 8.40 11.60 10.80
C GLY A 73 7.44 12.08 9.71
N LEU A 74 7.42 13.41 9.53
CA LEU A 74 6.55 14.03 8.54
C LEU A 74 7.26 14.16 7.19
N ALA A 75 6.66 13.62 6.15
CA ALA A 75 7.11 13.82 4.78
C ALA A 75 6.93 15.30 4.36
N LYS A 76 7.95 15.85 3.68
CA LYS A 76 7.94 17.26 3.22
C LYS A 76 8.04 17.33 1.70
N GLY A 77 7.38 18.33 1.13
CA GLY A 77 7.49 18.63 -0.28
C GLY A 77 6.90 17.54 -1.17
N ILE A 78 5.80 16.94 -0.77
CA ILE A 78 5.09 15.90 -1.52
C ILE A 78 4.37 16.54 -2.70
N ASP A 79 4.51 15.94 -3.87
CA ASP A 79 3.87 16.36 -5.10
C ASP A 79 2.60 15.53 -5.38
N LEU A 80 2.62 14.23 -5.04
CA LEU A 80 1.50 13.32 -5.23
C LEU A 80 1.38 12.36 -4.04
N VAL A 81 0.15 12.18 -3.55
CA VAL A 81 -0.16 11.07 -2.63
C VAL A 81 -0.90 9.99 -3.40
N ILE A 82 -0.46 8.75 -3.26
CA ILE A 82 -1.14 7.59 -3.83
C ILE A 82 -1.71 6.75 -2.69
N SER A 83 -3.04 6.66 -2.64
CA SER A 83 -3.74 5.83 -1.66
C SER A 83 -4.18 4.51 -2.26
N THR A 84 -3.76 3.41 -1.64
CA THR A 84 -4.19 2.06 -2.02
C THR A 84 -5.57 1.69 -1.48
N ALA A 85 -6.30 2.61 -0.85
CA ALA A 85 -7.58 2.32 -0.19
C ALA A 85 -8.65 1.69 -1.10
N ARG A 86 -8.55 1.86 -2.43
CA ARG A 86 -9.45 1.25 -3.42
C ARG A 86 -8.96 -0.08 -3.98
N LEU A 87 -7.71 -0.46 -3.72
CA LEU A 87 -7.19 -1.81 -3.94
C LEU A 87 -7.54 -2.64 -2.71
N ASN A 88 -8.80 -3.04 -2.58
CA ASN A 88 -9.36 -3.55 -1.33
C ASN A 88 -10.06 -4.92 -1.46
N LYS A 89 -9.69 -5.69 -2.47
CA LYS A 89 -10.27 -7.02 -2.69
C LYS A 89 -9.51 -8.10 -1.94
N VAL A 90 -10.24 -9.04 -1.36
CA VAL A 90 -9.72 -10.36 -1.02
C VAL A 90 -9.72 -11.17 -2.31
N VAL A 91 -8.52 -11.40 -2.86
CA VAL A 91 -8.33 -12.06 -4.16
C VAL A 91 -8.57 -13.54 -4.05
N GLU A 92 -8.11 -14.15 -2.96
CA GLU A 92 -8.25 -15.58 -2.70
C GLU A 92 -8.09 -15.89 -1.22
N HIS A 93 -8.89 -16.82 -0.70
CA HIS A 93 -8.75 -17.38 0.63
C HIS A 93 -8.69 -18.91 0.51
N ALA A 94 -7.48 -19.46 0.58
CA ALA A 94 -7.24 -20.90 0.56
C ALA A 94 -7.34 -21.43 2.00
N ILE A 95 -8.58 -21.75 2.41
CA ILE A 95 -8.93 -22.11 3.79
C ILE A 95 -8.11 -23.30 4.28
N GLY A 96 -7.94 -24.33 3.45
CA GLY A 96 -7.20 -25.56 3.81
C GLY A 96 -5.71 -25.34 3.96
N ASP A 97 -5.15 -24.33 3.29
CA ASP A 97 -3.71 -24.00 3.34
C ASP A 97 -3.39 -22.89 4.33
N PHE A 98 -4.40 -22.35 5.01
CA PHE A 98 -4.25 -21.21 5.93
C PHE A 98 -3.56 -19.99 5.28
N THR A 99 -3.83 -19.77 3.98
CA THR A 99 -3.27 -18.64 3.25
C THR A 99 -4.37 -17.76 2.67
N VAL A 100 -4.12 -16.46 2.64
CA VAL A 100 -5.02 -15.48 2.03
C VAL A 100 -4.21 -14.52 1.16
N THR A 101 -4.71 -14.24 -0.05
CA THR A 101 -4.16 -13.24 -0.96
C THR A 101 -5.10 -12.05 -0.97
N VAL A 102 -4.59 -10.89 -0.62
CA VAL A 102 -5.35 -9.65 -0.52
C VAL A 102 -4.66 -8.50 -1.21
N GLU A 103 -5.43 -7.53 -1.69
CA GLU A 103 -4.91 -6.25 -2.12
C GLU A 103 -4.49 -5.39 -0.93
N ALA A 104 -3.54 -4.47 -1.14
CA ALA A 104 -2.90 -3.68 -0.08
C ALA A 104 -3.86 -2.79 0.74
N GLY A 105 -4.98 -2.37 0.15
CA GLY A 105 -5.98 -1.51 0.76
C GLY A 105 -7.04 -2.24 1.57
N VAL A 106 -7.03 -3.58 1.62
CA VAL A 106 -7.94 -4.34 2.48
C VAL A 106 -7.74 -3.93 3.93
N LYS A 107 -8.82 -3.57 4.61
CA LYS A 107 -8.76 -3.23 6.04
C LYS A 107 -8.55 -4.48 6.87
N PHE A 108 -7.73 -4.35 7.89
CA PHE A 108 -7.46 -5.45 8.82
C PHE A 108 -8.75 -5.98 9.49
N ALA A 109 -9.63 -5.08 9.94
CA ALA A 109 -10.88 -5.48 10.60
C ALA A 109 -11.80 -6.27 9.67
N ASP A 110 -11.93 -5.85 8.41
CA ASP A 110 -12.79 -6.52 7.42
C ASP A 110 -12.23 -7.92 7.09
N LEU A 111 -10.91 -8.05 6.94
CA LEU A 111 -10.27 -9.35 6.74
C LEU A 111 -10.47 -10.27 7.95
N GLN A 112 -10.28 -9.77 9.17
CA GLN A 112 -10.49 -10.56 10.39
C GLN A 112 -11.93 -11.09 10.48
N GLN A 113 -12.92 -10.28 10.13
CA GLN A 113 -14.32 -10.71 10.10
C GLN A 113 -14.53 -11.84 9.08
N GLN A 114 -13.95 -11.73 7.90
CA GLN A 114 -14.04 -12.76 6.86
C GLN A 114 -13.35 -14.07 7.29
N LEU A 115 -12.15 -14.00 7.88
CA LEU A 115 -11.42 -15.17 8.37
C LEU A 115 -12.15 -15.86 9.52
N ALA A 116 -12.78 -15.10 10.41
CA ALA A 116 -13.50 -15.63 11.56
C ALA A 116 -14.68 -16.55 11.15
N ALA A 117 -15.30 -16.32 9.99
CA ALA A 117 -16.32 -17.20 9.43
C ALA A 117 -15.83 -18.64 9.18
N HIS A 118 -14.51 -18.83 9.09
CA HIS A 118 -13.85 -20.12 8.90
C HIS A 118 -13.01 -20.54 10.12
N ASN A 119 -13.27 -19.97 11.30
CA ASN A 119 -12.49 -20.20 12.53
C ASN A 119 -11.00 -19.92 12.36
N GLN A 120 -10.65 -18.95 11.52
CA GLN A 120 -9.28 -18.52 11.27
C GLN A 120 -9.11 -17.05 11.66
N PHE A 121 -7.88 -16.63 11.86
CA PHE A 121 -7.54 -15.22 12.10
C PHE A 121 -6.13 -14.92 11.62
N LEU A 122 -5.88 -13.69 11.22
CA LEU A 122 -4.53 -13.18 10.99
C LEU A 122 -3.94 -12.76 12.35
N ALA A 123 -2.85 -13.40 12.73
CA ALA A 123 -2.30 -13.32 14.09
C ALA A 123 -1.46 -12.05 14.33
N ILE A 124 -2.05 -10.89 14.04
CA ILE A 124 -1.52 -9.56 14.34
C ILE A 124 -2.58 -8.71 15.05
N ASP A 125 -2.14 -7.69 15.79
CA ASP A 125 -2.98 -6.68 16.44
C ASP A 125 -2.44 -5.27 16.14
N PRO A 126 -2.58 -4.79 14.88
CA PRO A 126 -2.00 -3.54 14.46
C PRO A 126 -2.67 -2.34 15.16
N ALA A 127 -1.89 -1.26 15.35
CA ALA A 127 -2.44 0.01 15.79
C ALA A 127 -3.54 0.49 14.81
N TYR A 128 -4.53 1.22 15.35
CA TYR A 128 -5.68 1.73 14.57
C TYR A 128 -6.45 0.62 13.83
N ARG A 129 -6.75 -0.45 14.51
CA ARG A 129 -7.34 -1.71 14.01
C ARG A 129 -8.40 -1.51 12.92
N ASP A 130 -9.33 -0.59 13.11
CA ASP A 130 -10.45 -0.35 12.20
C ASP A 130 -10.08 0.44 10.94
N GLN A 131 -8.92 1.10 10.95
CA GLN A 131 -8.40 1.91 9.85
C GLN A 131 -7.18 1.30 9.19
N ALA A 132 -6.46 0.42 9.91
CA ALA A 132 -5.25 -0.21 9.40
C ALA A 132 -5.56 -1.01 8.13
N THR A 133 -4.76 -0.80 7.07
CA THR A 133 -4.78 -1.62 5.86
C THR A 133 -3.64 -2.64 5.90
N LEU A 134 -3.82 -3.77 5.20
CA LEU A 134 -2.79 -4.82 5.17
C LEU A 134 -1.48 -4.29 4.58
N GLY A 135 -1.53 -3.55 3.48
CA GLY A 135 -0.35 -2.91 2.89
C GLY A 135 0.33 -1.93 3.84
N GLY A 136 -0.46 -1.11 4.56
CA GLY A 136 0.05 -0.20 5.59
C GLY A 136 0.71 -0.93 6.76
N SER A 137 0.14 -2.04 7.22
CA SER A 137 0.72 -2.86 8.29
C SER A 137 2.02 -3.53 7.84
N VAL A 138 2.07 -4.06 6.62
CA VAL A 138 3.32 -4.61 6.04
C VAL A 138 4.37 -3.51 5.90
N ALA A 139 4.03 -2.36 5.32
CA ALA A 139 4.97 -1.27 5.10
C ALA A 139 5.58 -0.73 6.41
N THR A 140 4.83 -0.76 7.52
CA THR A 140 5.30 -0.29 8.84
C THR A 140 5.78 -1.43 9.76
N ALA A 141 5.70 -2.69 9.31
CA ALA A 141 5.94 -3.90 10.12
C ALA A 141 5.09 -3.94 11.41
N ASP A 142 3.91 -3.32 11.38
CA ASP A 142 3.02 -3.18 12.54
C ASP A 142 2.24 -4.47 12.78
N ALA A 143 2.74 -5.30 13.68
CA ALA A 143 2.16 -6.59 14.05
C ALA A 143 1.59 -6.62 15.47
N GLY A 144 1.80 -5.57 16.25
CA GLY A 144 1.32 -5.46 17.63
C GLY A 144 1.92 -6.46 18.59
N SER A 145 1.23 -6.71 19.70
CA SER A 145 1.70 -7.57 20.81
C SER A 145 1.65 -9.06 20.46
N LEU A 146 0.75 -9.47 19.58
CA LEU A 146 0.61 -10.88 19.16
C LEU A 146 1.88 -11.44 18.51
N ARG A 147 2.76 -10.56 18.01
CA ARG A 147 4.06 -10.97 17.44
C ARG A 147 4.92 -11.77 18.43
N GLN A 148 4.73 -11.59 19.73
CA GLN A 148 5.47 -12.30 20.75
C GLN A 148 5.21 -13.81 20.68
N ARG A 149 4.01 -14.21 20.30
CA ARG A 149 3.61 -15.61 20.20
C ARG A 149 3.70 -16.16 18.77
N TYR A 150 3.29 -15.36 17.79
CA TYR A 150 3.05 -15.83 16.42
C TYR A 150 4.07 -15.35 15.40
N GLY A 151 5.05 -14.55 15.81
CA GLY A 151 6.00 -13.91 14.90
C GLY A 151 5.44 -12.63 14.30
N GLY A 152 6.26 -11.98 13.47
CA GLY A 152 5.90 -10.71 12.84
C GLY A 152 5.35 -10.90 11.42
N LEU A 153 4.86 -9.80 10.83
CA LEU A 153 4.42 -9.78 9.43
C LEU A 153 5.50 -10.25 8.46
N ARG A 154 6.76 -9.97 8.77
CA ARG A 154 7.92 -10.43 8.00
C ARG A 154 7.99 -11.94 7.88
N ASP A 155 7.53 -12.66 8.90
CA ASP A 155 7.57 -14.13 8.95
C ASP A 155 6.30 -14.74 8.34
N MET A 156 5.17 -14.01 8.39
CA MET A 156 3.87 -14.43 7.86
C MET A 156 3.73 -14.18 6.36
N LEU A 157 4.44 -13.17 5.82
CA LEU A 157 4.32 -12.78 4.43
C LEU A 157 5.10 -13.75 3.52
N ILE A 158 4.39 -14.58 2.78
CA ILE A 158 4.97 -15.61 1.90
C ILE A 158 5.05 -15.18 0.43
N GLY A 159 4.36 -14.11 0.06
CA GLY A 159 4.42 -13.53 -1.28
C GLY A 159 3.99 -12.09 -1.28
N VAL A 160 4.55 -11.30 -2.20
CA VAL A 160 4.21 -9.89 -2.39
C VAL A 160 4.25 -9.53 -3.87
N GLN A 161 3.32 -8.67 -4.26
CA GLN A 161 3.36 -7.94 -5.51
C GLN A 161 3.42 -6.45 -5.19
N PHE A 162 4.32 -5.73 -5.82
CA PHE A 162 4.45 -4.29 -5.64
C PHE A 162 4.79 -3.60 -6.97
N VAL A 163 4.52 -2.31 -7.03
CA VAL A 163 4.87 -1.47 -8.18
C VAL A 163 6.10 -0.67 -7.79
N ARG A 164 7.16 -0.79 -8.60
CA ARG A 164 8.42 -0.07 -8.42
C ARG A 164 8.23 1.41 -8.75
N HIS A 165 9.23 2.22 -8.38
CA HIS A 165 9.23 3.66 -8.63
C HIS A 165 9.13 4.02 -10.14
N ASP A 166 9.60 3.16 -11.04
CA ASP A 166 9.53 3.32 -12.49
C ASP A 166 8.20 2.84 -13.10
N GLY A 167 7.31 2.30 -12.27
CA GLY A 167 6.01 1.76 -12.67
C GLY A 167 6.02 0.28 -13.02
N GLU A 168 7.18 -0.39 -13.00
CA GLU A 168 7.25 -1.83 -13.26
C GLU A 168 6.60 -2.63 -12.11
N VAL A 169 5.82 -3.64 -12.46
CA VAL A 169 5.20 -4.56 -11.50
C VAL A 169 6.14 -5.70 -11.19
N ALA A 170 6.59 -5.79 -9.95
CA ALA A 170 7.44 -6.85 -9.45
C ALA A 170 6.66 -7.80 -8.54
N LYS A 171 7.03 -9.08 -8.57
CA LYS A 171 6.49 -10.13 -7.71
C LYS A 171 7.62 -10.90 -7.05
N ALA A 172 7.44 -11.28 -5.80
CA ALA A 172 8.36 -12.14 -5.08
C ALA A 172 7.60 -13.11 -4.18
N GLY A 173 8.14 -14.31 -4.02
CA GLY A 173 7.49 -15.37 -3.25
C GLY A 173 6.24 -15.94 -3.93
N GLY A 174 5.40 -16.59 -3.16
CA GLY A 174 4.18 -17.26 -3.61
C GLY A 174 3.71 -18.28 -2.60
N ARG A 175 2.64 -19.00 -2.91
CA ARG A 175 2.04 -20.03 -2.06
C ARG A 175 2.74 -21.40 -2.14
N VAL A 176 3.99 -21.43 -2.55
CA VAL A 176 4.77 -22.66 -2.66
C VAL A 176 5.53 -22.95 -1.35
N VAL A 177 5.60 -24.22 -0.99
CA VAL A 177 6.26 -24.67 0.27
C VAL A 177 7.75 -24.32 0.30
N LYS A 178 8.39 -24.18 -0.87
CA LYS A 178 9.81 -23.84 -0.99
C LYS A 178 10.04 -22.92 -2.17
N ASN A 179 10.52 -21.72 -1.90
CA ASN A 179 11.06 -20.83 -2.93
C ASN A 179 12.59 -20.81 -2.78
N VAL A 180 13.30 -21.40 -3.75
CA VAL A 180 14.77 -21.52 -3.73
C VAL A 180 15.45 -20.60 -4.74
N ALA A 181 14.67 -19.87 -5.53
CA ALA A 181 15.19 -18.98 -6.56
C ALA A 181 14.95 -17.51 -6.18
N GLY A 182 16.00 -16.72 -6.18
CA GLY A 182 15.95 -15.27 -5.95
C GLY A 182 15.99 -14.85 -4.47
N TYR A 183 15.95 -13.55 -4.28
CA TYR A 183 15.96 -12.93 -2.95
C TYR A 183 14.58 -12.95 -2.30
N ASP A 184 14.55 -13.03 -0.98
CA ASP A 184 13.33 -12.95 -0.17
C ASP A 184 12.88 -11.48 -0.02
N LEU A 185 12.33 -10.93 -1.12
CA LEU A 185 11.92 -9.52 -1.15
C LEU A 185 10.78 -9.22 -0.17
N MET A 186 10.00 -10.22 0.26
CA MET A 186 8.96 -10.04 1.28
C MET A 186 9.57 -9.49 2.56
N LYS A 187 10.77 -9.98 2.92
CA LYS A 187 11.51 -9.51 4.10
C LYS A 187 12.09 -8.12 3.94
N LEU A 188 12.39 -7.72 2.71
CA LEU A 188 12.91 -6.39 2.41
C LEU A 188 11.81 -5.33 2.46
N VAL A 189 10.65 -5.60 1.84
CA VAL A 189 9.54 -4.63 1.79
C VAL A 189 8.79 -4.48 3.11
N THR A 190 8.89 -5.47 4.01
CA THR A 190 8.28 -5.39 5.34
C THR A 190 9.04 -4.39 6.20
N GLY A 191 8.38 -3.31 6.61
CA GLY A 191 8.99 -2.23 7.39
C GLY A 191 9.73 -1.18 6.56
N ALA A 192 9.63 -1.22 5.22
CA ALA A 192 10.30 -0.27 4.33
C ALA A 192 9.54 1.06 4.14
N TYR A 193 8.37 1.23 4.75
CA TYR A 193 7.52 2.42 4.63
C TYR A 193 7.12 2.78 3.18
N GLY A 194 7.23 1.83 2.25
CA GLY A 194 6.91 2.03 0.84
C GLY A 194 8.04 2.69 0.04
N SER A 195 9.28 2.65 0.54
CA SER A 195 10.48 3.20 -0.11
C SER A 195 11.33 2.10 -0.74
#